data_15a1a17bbea9fb3854be7081a585943a
#
_entry.id   15a1a17bbea9fb3854be7081a585943a
#
_cell.length_a   1.000
_cell.length_b   1.000
_cell.length_c   1.000
_cell.angle_alpha   90.00
_cell.angle_beta   90.00
_cell.angle_gamma   90.00
#
_symmetry.space_group_name_H-M   'P 1'
#
loop_
_entity.id
_entity.type
_entity.pdbx_description
1 polymer ?
#
loop_
_entity_poly.entity_id
_entity_poly.type
_entity_poly.pdbx_seq_one_letter_code
_entity_poly.pdbx_strand_id
1 'polypeptide(L)'
;TVTQNEIYTNVQNICKLQPFTIKLDTTTMRKLLLLLILVTFFSCEKNDTDDLLPTASVDVTLNLNLPQFQNLQIPTGWVYIEKGANKGLQGILIQNTGLTPKYKAFERACPNNDCESPMIFDGSLKMKCPCDQSEYSIIDGSPQTSGNIHFAREYRVLVINSTTLNITNF
;
A
#
# COMPACT_ATOMS: atom_id res chain seq x y z
N THR A 1 0.49 -11.83 34.90
CA THR A 1 -0.02 -11.93 33.51
C THR A 1 -1.02 -10.80 33.30
N VAL A 2 -0.54 -9.68 32.75
CA VAL A 2 -1.37 -8.53 32.38
C VAL A 2 -2.08 -8.92 31.08
N THR A 3 -3.40 -8.94 31.13
CA THR A 3 -4.21 -9.32 29.95
C THR A 3 -4.24 -8.18 28.93
N GLN A 4 -4.24 -8.53 27.65
CA GLN A 4 -4.24 -7.57 26.52
C GLN A 4 -5.39 -6.55 26.56
N ASN A 5 -6.45 -6.80 27.30
CA ASN A 5 -7.58 -5.89 27.47
C ASN A 5 -7.27 -4.62 28.28
N GLU A 6 -6.27 -4.66 29.16
CA GLU A 6 -5.90 -3.46 29.95
C GLU A 6 -5.10 -2.43 29.15
N ILE A 7 -4.41 -2.87 28.09
CA ILE A 7 -3.64 -1.96 27.22
C ILE A 7 -4.57 -1.16 26.30
N TYR A 8 -5.66 -1.77 25.81
CA TYR A 8 -6.62 -1.08 24.93
C TYR A 8 -7.45 -0.02 25.66
N THR A 9 -7.77 -0.23 26.93
CA THR A 9 -8.52 0.75 27.73
C THR A 9 -7.67 1.97 28.10
N ASN A 10 -6.35 1.83 28.21
CA ASN A 10 -5.47 2.97 28.49
C ASN A 10 -5.25 3.91 27.29
N VAL A 11 -5.26 3.39 26.07
CA VAL A 11 -5.10 4.21 24.84
C VAL A 11 -6.34 5.06 24.56
N GLN A 12 -7.54 4.56 24.90
CA GLN A 12 -8.79 5.33 24.70
C GLN A 12 -9.00 6.47 25.71
N ASN A 13 -8.34 6.41 26.86
CA ASN A 13 -8.44 7.46 27.87
C ASN A 13 -7.55 8.69 27.61
N ILE A 14 -6.58 8.59 26.70
CA ILE A 14 -5.70 9.72 26.32
C ILE A 14 -6.39 10.71 25.37
N CYS A 15 -7.50 10.32 24.72
CA CYS A 15 -8.24 11.18 23.78
C CYS A 15 -9.36 12.03 24.42
N LYS A 16 -9.58 11.99 25.76
CA LYS A 16 -10.50 12.91 26.44
C LYS A 16 -9.78 14.20 26.84
N LEU A 17 -9.50 15.06 25.87
CA LEU A 17 -9.16 16.47 26.13
C LEU A 17 -10.40 17.21 26.68
N GLN A 18 -10.42 17.45 27.99
CA GLN A 18 -11.36 18.41 28.57
C GLN A 18 -11.04 19.82 28.04
N PRO A 19 -12.05 20.64 27.75
CA PRO A 19 -11.83 22.03 27.40
C PRO A 19 -11.32 22.80 28.60
N PHE A 20 -10.03 23.05 28.63
CA PHE A 20 -9.39 23.91 29.64
C PHE A 20 -9.53 25.36 29.14
N THR A 21 -10.45 26.13 29.73
CA THR A 21 -10.63 27.53 29.41
C THR A 21 -9.50 28.35 30.05
N ILE A 22 -8.46 28.59 29.27
CA ILE A 22 -7.36 29.50 29.60
C ILE A 22 -7.73 30.88 29.06
N LYS A 23 -7.77 31.91 29.92
CA LYS A 23 -7.72 33.31 29.48
C LYS A 23 -6.34 33.57 28.90
N LEU A 24 -6.22 33.51 27.59
CA LEU A 24 -4.96 33.70 26.85
C LEU A 24 -4.76 35.17 26.50
N ASP A 25 -3.62 35.69 26.89
CA ASP A 25 -3.06 36.94 26.41
C ASP A 25 -2.67 36.80 24.93
N THR A 26 -2.79 37.88 24.14
CA THR A 26 -2.55 37.86 22.68
C THR A 26 -1.18 37.31 22.28
N THR A 27 -0.17 37.48 23.13
CA THR A 27 1.18 36.95 22.94
C THR A 27 1.27 35.45 23.17
N THR A 28 0.52 34.90 24.13
CA THR A 28 0.40 33.45 24.37
C THR A 28 -0.41 32.75 23.29
N MET A 29 -1.48 33.39 22.78
CA MET A 29 -2.26 32.88 21.64
C MET A 29 -1.36 32.67 20.40
N ARG A 30 -0.50 33.64 20.10
CA ARG A 30 0.41 33.58 18.93
C ARG A 30 1.42 32.43 19.07
N LYS A 31 1.96 32.21 20.27
CA LYS A 31 2.89 31.08 20.55
C LYS A 31 2.18 29.74 20.50
N LEU A 32 0.95 29.65 20.99
CA LEU A 32 0.14 28.43 20.95
C LEU A 32 -0.26 28.06 19.52
N LEU A 33 -0.59 29.07 18.70
CA LEU A 33 -0.91 28.88 17.28
C LEU A 33 0.30 28.38 16.49
N LEU A 34 1.49 28.92 16.79
CA LEU A 34 2.75 28.46 16.19
C LEU A 34 3.08 27.01 16.60
N LEU A 35 2.82 26.65 17.87
CA LEU A 35 3.02 25.29 18.37
C LEU A 35 2.04 24.30 17.72
N LEU A 36 0.77 24.72 17.54
CA LEU A 36 -0.26 23.92 16.88
C LEU A 36 0.08 23.65 15.40
N ILE A 37 0.61 24.67 14.71
CA ILE A 37 1.07 24.53 13.31
C ILE A 37 2.27 23.59 13.23
N LEU A 38 3.18 23.61 14.22
CA LEU A 38 4.35 22.73 14.25
C LEU A 38 3.96 21.25 14.43
N VAL A 39 2.89 20.96 15.18
CA VAL A 39 2.42 19.59 15.43
C VAL A 39 1.74 18.98 14.19
N THR A 40 1.18 19.79 13.29
CA THR A 40 0.53 19.28 12.07
C THR A 40 1.50 18.75 11.01
N PHE A 41 2.80 18.99 11.16
CA PHE A 41 3.84 18.44 10.26
C PHE A 41 4.32 17.04 10.65
N PHE A 42 3.86 16.45 11.75
CA PHE A 42 4.04 15.02 11.99
C PHE A 42 3.04 14.24 11.13
N SER A 43 3.27 14.29 9.83
CA SER A 43 2.65 13.36 8.88
C SER A 43 3.06 11.96 9.31
N CYS A 44 2.09 11.12 9.56
CA CYS A 44 2.32 9.69 9.76
C CYS A 44 2.90 9.15 8.45
N GLU A 45 4.21 8.95 8.42
CA GLU A 45 4.88 8.26 7.35
C GLU A 45 4.36 6.82 7.37
N LYS A 46 3.90 6.33 6.22
CA LYS A 46 3.49 4.94 6.05
C LYS A 46 4.72 4.09 6.38
N ASN A 47 4.72 3.49 7.56
CA ASN A 47 5.79 2.59 7.96
C ASN A 47 5.69 1.32 7.12
N ASP A 48 6.51 1.21 6.08
CA ASP A 48 6.73 -0.02 5.31
C ASP A 48 7.51 -1.09 6.11
N THR A 49 7.50 -1.00 7.43
CA THR A 49 8.37 -1.79 8.32
C THR A 49 7.91 -3.22 8.55
N ASP A 50 6.75 -3.61 8.06
CA ASP A 50 6.20 -4.95 8.31
C ASP A 50 6.09 -5.81 7.05
N ASP A 51 6.95 -5.57 6.06
CA ASP A 51 7.03 -6.43 4.89
C ASP A 51 7.85 -7.70 5.23
N LEU A 52 7.14 -8.79 5.47
CA LEU A 52 7.74 -10.11 5.74
C LEU A 52 8.38 -10.74 4.50
N LEU A 53 8.08 -10.22 3.32
CA LEU A 53 8.60 -10.77 2.08
C LEU A 53 10.09 -10.44 1.92
N PRO A 54 10.91 -11.38 1.47
CA PRO A 54 12.31 -11.09 1.14
C PRO A 54 12.40 -10.02 0.05
N THR A 55 13.49 -9.28 0.06
CA THR A 55 13.75 -8.27 -0.97
C THR A 55 13.96 -8.96 -2.32
N ALA A 56 13.24 -8.51 -3.34
CA ALA A 56 13.40 -8.96 -4.71
C ALA A 56 13.70 -7.76 -5.61
N SER A 57 14.58 -7.96 -6.58
CA SER A 57 14.86 -6.95 -7.59
C SER A 57 13.71 -6.87 -8.59
N VAL A 58 13.29 -5.65 -8.91
CA VAL A 58 12.31 -5.38 -9.96
C VAL A 58 12.83 -4.28 -10.87
N ASP A 59 12.96 -4.62 -12.15
CA ASP A 59 13.26 -3.69 -13.24
C ASP A 59 12.67 -4.26 -14.52
N VAL A 60 11.45 -3.86 -14.83
CA VAL A 60 10.69 -4.40 -15.94
C VAL A 60 10.19 -3.27 -16.83
N THR A 61 10.65 -3.25 -18.08
CA THR A 61 10.15 -2.33 -19.10
C THR A 61 9.09 -3.01 -19.95
N LEU A 62 7.93 -2.37 -20.09
CA LEU A 62 6.78 -2.86 -20.85
C LEU A 62 6.51 -1.97 -22.04
N ASN A 63 6.29 -2.59 -23.20
CA ASN A 63 5.76 -1.90 -24.37
C ASN A 63 4.27 -2.24 -24.53
N LEU A 64 3.41 -1.25 -24.31
CA LEU A 64 1.96 -1.40 -24.36
C LEU A 64 1.40 -1.73 -25.75
N ASN A 65 2.20 -1.58 -26.82
CA ASN A 65 1.80 -1.98 -28.17
C ASN A 65 1.89 -3.49 -28.41
N LEU A 66 2.56 -4.22 -27.51
CA LEU A 66 2.63 -5.68 -27.62
C LEU A 66 1.27 -6.30 -27.24
N PRO A 67 0.82 -7.35 -27.95
CA PRO A 67 -0.50 -7.95 -27.74
C PRO A 67 -0.79 -8.35 -26.29
N GLN A 68 0.22 -8.88 -25.58
CA GLN A 68 0.07 -9.31 -24.18
C GLN A 68 -0.19 -8.17 -23.19
N PHE A 69 0.10 -6.91 -23.57
CA PHE A 69 -0.07 -5.74 -22.71
C PHE A 69 -1.18 -4.79 -23.15
N GLN A 70 -1.90 -5.10 -24.23
CA GLN A 70 -2.95 -4.23 -24.74
C GLN A 70 -4.08 -3.98 -23.74
N ASN A 71 -4.35 -4.93 -22.85
CA ASN A 71 -5.34 -4.74 -21.79
C ASN A 71 -5.01 -3.55 -20.86
N LEU A 72 -3.73 -3.19 -20.72
CA LEU A 72 -3.34 -2.02 -19.91
C LEU A 72 -3.68 -0.68 -20.58
N GLN A 73 -4.07 -0.66 -21.82
CA GLN A 73 -4.48 0.57 -22.50
C GLN A 73 -5.92 0.98 -22.17
N ILE A 74 -6.74 0.05 -21.69
CA ILE A 74 -8.13 0.31 -21.28
C ILE A 74 -8.25 0.49 -19.76
N PRO A 75 -9.13 1.39 -19.27
CA PRO A 75 -9.41 1.51 -17.85
C PRO A 75 -9.81 0.17 -17.22
N THR A 76 -9.35 -0.09 -16.02
CA THR A 76 -9.53 -1.34 -15.26
C THR A 76 -8.87 -2.59 -15.89
N GLY A 77 -8.24 -2.47 -17.06
CA GLY A 77 -7.48 -3.55 -17.67
C GLY A 77 -6.25 -3.91 -16.83
N TRP A 78 -5.92 -5.18 -16.81
CA TRP A 78 -4.80 -5.70 -16.03
C TRP A 78 -4.09 -6.83 -16.76
N VAL A 79 -2.85 -7.10 -16.35
CA VAL A 79 -2.03 -8.22 -16.83
C VAL A 79 -1.15 -8.76 -15.71
N TYR A 80 -0.75 -10.03 -15.84
CA TYR A 80 0.33 -10.59 -15.04
C TYR A 80 1.66 -10.52 -15.81
N ILE A 81 2.71 -10.22 -15.07
CA ILE A 81 4.10 -10.51 -15.46
C ILE A 81 4.50 -11.73 -14.66
N GLU A 82 4.81 -12.78 -15.37
CA GLU A 82 5.20 -14.04 -14.74
C GLU A 82 6.57 -13.90 -14.05
N LYS A 83 6.76 -14.70 -13.01
CA LYS A 83 8.00 -14.83 -12.24
C LYS A 83 9.22 -14.98 -13.13
N GLY A 84 10.29 -14.28 -12.78
CA GLY A 84 11.57 -14.35 -13.52
C GLY A 84 12.60 -13.39 -12.94
N ALA A 85 13.75 -13.30 -13.58
CA ALA A 85 14.80 -12.36 -13.17
C ALA A 85 14.28 -10.92 -13.20
N ASN A 86 14.51 -10.17 -12.13
CA ASN A 86 14.06 -8.78 -11.94
C ASN A 86 12.53 -8.56 -12.06
N LYS A 87 11.74 -9.59 -11.76
CA LYS A 87 10.26 -9.56 -11.86
C LYS A 87 9.57 -9.89 -10.54
N GLY A 88 10.19 -9.53 -9.41
CA GLY A 88 9.66 -9.82 -8.08
C GLY A 88 9.87 -11.27 -7.65
N LEU A 89 9.15 -11.69 -6.62
CA LEU A 89 9.22 -13.02 -6.02
C LEU A 89 8.34 -14.04 -6.75
N GLN A 90 7.07 -13.70 -6.98
CA GLN A 90 6.07 -14.56 -7.62
C GLN A 90 5.46 -13.92 -8.87
N GLY A 91 6.12 -12.90 -9.43
CA GLY A 91 5.63 -12.13 -10.55
C GLY A 91 4.83 -10.90 -10.10
N ILE A 92 4.35 -10.14 -11.06
CA ILE A 92 3.75 -8.82 -10.81
C ILE A 92 2.37 -8.75 -11.45
N LEU A 93 1.38 -8.29 -10.69
CA LEU A 93 0.11 -7.81 -11.21
C LEU A 93 0.25 -6.33 -11.56
N ILE A 94 -0.11 -5.95 -12.78
CA ILE A 94 -0.22 -4.55 -13.19
C ILE A 94 -1.65 -4.26 -13.60
N GLN A 95 -2.15 -3.10 -13.17
CA GLN A 95 -3.48 -2.62 -13.52
C GLN A 95 -3.45 -1.17 -14.00
N ASN A 96 -4.26 -0.87 -15.00
CA ASN A 96 -4.66 0.49 -15.35
C ASN A 96 -5.85 0.88 -14.45
N THR A 97 -5.66 1.78 -13.52
CA THR A 97 -6.70 2.19 -12.55
C THR A 97 -7.80 3.03 -13.19
N GLY A 98 -7.55 3.62 -14.37
CA GLY A 98 -8.41 4.65 -14.96
C GLY A 98 -8.41 5.99 -14.22
N LEU A 99 -7.62 6.11 -13.15
CA LEU A 99 -7.54 7.27 -12.26
C LEU A 99 -6.09 7.80 -12.21
N THR A 100 -5.76 8.59 -11.21
CA THR A 100 -4.41 9.04 -10.90
C THR A 100 -3.95 8.41 -9.58
N PRO A 101 -2.82 7.69 -9.55
CA PRO A 101 -1.95 7.32 -10.67
C PRO A 101 -2.62 6.33 -11.65
N LYS A 102 -2.30 6.47 -12.94
CA LYS A 102 -2.94 5.66 -14.00
C LYS A 102 -2.63 4.16 -13.89
N TYR A 103 -1.44 3.81 -13.44
CA TYR A 103 -1.01 2.42 -13.32
C TYR A 103 -0.56 2.12 -11.91
N LYS A 104 -0.90 0.92 -11.43
CA LYS A 104 -0.41 0.33 -10.20
C LYS A 104 0.15 -1.05 -10.46
N ALA A 105 1.18 -1.42 -9.71
CA ALA A 105 1.83 -2.71 -9.81
C ALA A 105 2.03 -3.30 -8.42
N PHE A 106 1.68 -4.57 -8.24
CA PHE A 106 1.80 -5.28 -6.98
C PHE A 106 2.57 -6.58 -7.16
N GLU A 107 3.39 -6.92 -6.16
CA GLU A 107 3.95 -8.26 -5.99
C GLU A 107 2.84 -9.29 -5.84
N ARG A 108 2.99 -10.44 -6.49
CA ARG A 108 2.04 -11.53 -6.39
C ARG A 108 2.36 -12.54 -5.29
N ALA A 109 3.48 -12.41 -4.58
CA ALA A 109 3.72 -13.19 -3.37
C ALA A 109 2.74 -12.80 -2.27
N CYS A 110 2.23 -13.80 -1.53
CA CYS A 110 1.34 -13.55 -0.40
C CYS A 110 2.08 -12.80 0.72
N PRO A 111 1.56 -11.66 1.22
CA PRO A 111 2.25 -10.79 2.17
C PRO A 111 2.65 -11.47 3.48
N ASN A 112 1.89 -12.48 3.93
CA ASN A 112 2.21 -13.25 5.13
C ASN A 112 3.41 -14.20 4.94
N ASN A 113 3.96 -14.31 3.73
CA ASN A 113 5.08 -15.20 3.36
C ASN A 113 4.83 -16.68 3.71
N ASP A 114 3.59 -17.11 3.66
CA ASP A 114 3.10 -18.45 4.04
C ASP A 114 2.63 -19.28 2.84
N CYS A 115 2.80 -18.76 1.61
CA CYS A 115 2.29 -19.35 0.39
C CYS A 115 3.30 -19.25 -0.75
N GLU A 116 3.62 -20.38 -1.36
CA GLU A 116 4.49 -20.43 -2.55
C GLU A 116 3.75 -20.13 -3.87
N SER A 117 2.42 -20.14 -3.83
CA SER A 117 1.60 -19.82 -5.00
C SER A 117 1.36 -18.33 -5.12
N PRO A 118 1.36 -17.77 -6.35
CA PRO A 118 1.11 -16.36 -6.55
C PRO A 118 -0.33 -15.99 -6.23
N MET A 119 -0.55 -14.79 -5.68
CA MET A 119 -1.87 -14.22 -5.51
C MET A 119 -2.63 -14.16 -6.84
N ILE A 120 -3.94 -14.34 -6.76
CA ILE A 120 -4.87 -14.34 -7.89
C ILE A 120 -5.68 -13.05 -7.85
N PHE A 121 -5.86 -12.46 -9.01
CA PHE A 121 -6.74 -11.31 -9.23
C PHE A 121 -7.78 -11.69 -10.29
N ASP A 122 -9.04 -11.54 -9.97
CA ASP A 122 -10.18 -11.94 -10.83
C ASP A 122 -10.77 -10.76 -11.62
N GLY A 123 -10.11 -9.59 -11.57
CA GLY A 123 -10.61 -8.37 -12.19
C GLY A 123 -11.50 -7.53 -11.26
N SER A 124 -11.65 -7.93 -10.01
CA SER A 124 -12.38 -7.18 -8.98
C SER A 124 -11.51 -6.07 -8.36
N LEU A 125 -11.74 -5.74 -7.10
CA LEU A 125 -10.93 -4.77 -6.34
C LEU A 125 -9.93 -5.44 -5.39
N LYS A 126 -9.76 -6.77 -5.46
CA LYS A 126 -8.99 -7.53 -4.49
C LYS A 126 -8.09 -8.57 -5.14
N MET A 127 -6.86 -8.66 -4.66
CA MET A 127 -6.00 -9.81 -4.84
C MET A 127 -6.27 -10.82 -3.73
N LYS A 128 -6.20 -12.10 -4.03
CA LYS A 128 -6.46 -13.18 -3.09
C LYS A 128 -5.30 -14.15 -3.01
N CYS A 129 -4.84 -14.43 -1.80
CA CYS A 129 -3.87 -15.47 -1.53
C CYS A 129 -4.55 -16.85 -1.62
N PRO A 130 -4.05 -17.81 -2.43
CA PRO A 130 -4.72 -19.09 -2.61
C PRO A 130 -4.57 -20.02 -1.40
N CYS A 131 -3.56 -19.84 -0.54
CA CYS A 131 -3.27 -20.74 0.58
C CYS A 131 -4.18 -20.49 1.78
N ASP A 132 -4.27 -19.26 2.25
CA ASP A 132 -5.02 -18.86 3.45
C ASP A 132 -6.31 -18.08 3.14
N GLN A 133 -6.59 -17.83 1.85
CA GLN A 133 -7.75 -17.07 1.35
C GLN A 133 -7.73 -15.59 1.79
N SER A 134 -6.63 -15.08 2.28
CA SER A 134 -6.50 -13.68 2.62
C SER A 134 -6.65 -12.79 1.38
N GLU A 135 -7.28 -11.63 1.57
CA GLU A 135 -7.59 -10.68 0.52
C GLU A 135 -6.88 -9.35 0.75
N TYR A 136 -6.45 -8.72 -0.33
CA TYR A 136 -5.70 -7.47 -0.34
C TYR A 136 -6.25 -6.52 -1.39
N SER A 137 -6.41 -5.25 -1.04
CA SER A 137 -6.92 -4.21 -1.93
C SER A 137 -5.90 -3.90 -3.04
N ILE A 138 -6.35 -3.79 -4.29
CA ILE A 138 -5.52 -3.31 -5.41
C ILE A 138 -5.41 -1.79 -5.46
N ILE A 139 -6.10 -1.07 -4.56
CA ILE A 139 -6.05 0.38 -4.49
C ILE A 139 -4.81 0.83 -3.74
N ASP A 140 -4.49 0.18 -2.64
CA ASP A 140 -3.43 0.58 -1.72
C ASP A 140 -2.65 -0.59 -1.09
N GLY A 141 -2.95 -1.83 -1.49
CA GLY A 141 -2.34 -3.04 -0.95
C GLY A 141 -2.83 -3.43 0.45
N SER A 142 -3.78 -2.70 1.04
CA SER A 142 -4.24 -2.96 2.41
C SER A 142 -4.88 -4.34 2.56
N PRO A 143 -4.65 -5.03 3.69
CA PRO A 143 -5.31 -6.29 3.99
C PRO A 143 -6.82 -6.06 4.18
N GLN A 144 -7.63 -6.92 3.58
CA GLN A 144 -9.09 -6.89 3.65
C GLN A 144 -9.64 -8.02 4.53
N THR A 145 -8.79 -8.97 4.90
CA THR A 145 -9.14 -10.08 5.80
C THR A 145 -8.82 -9.69 7.25
N SER A 146 -9.77 -9.88 8.14
CA SER A 146 -9.60 -9.56 9.56
C SER A 146 -8.44 -10.35 10.18
N GLY A 147 -7.60 -9.65 10.95
CA GLY A 147 -6.42 -10.23 11.61
C GLY A 147 -5.12 -10.13 10.79
N ASN A 148 -5.19 -9.83 9.49
CA ASN A 148 -4.00 -9.55 8.69
C ASN A 148 -3.57 -8.09 8.87
N ILE A 149 -2.26 -7.90 9.02
CA ILE A 149 -1.65 -6.57 9.22
C ILE A 149 -0.67 -6.20 8.11
N HIS A 150 -0.19 -7.19 7.35
CA HIS A 150 0.79 -6.99 6.28
C HIS A 150 0.10 -6.53 5.00
N PHE A 151 0.71 -5.55 4.33
CA PHE A 151 0.22 -5.00 3.07
C PHE A 151 0.80 -5.78 1.88
N ALA A 152 0.05 -5.85 0.79
CA ALA A 152 0.60 -6.29 -0.47
C ALA A 152 1.65 -5.29 -0.95
N ARG A 153 2.85 -5.78 -1.31
CA ARG A 153 3.96 -4.94 -1.76
C ARG A 153 3.61 -4.27 -3.07
N GLU A 154 3.60 -2.94 -3.09
CA GLU A 154 3.41 -2.14 -4.29
C GLU A 154 4.78 -1.79 -4.90
N TYR A 155 4.86 -1.75 -6.21
CA TYR A 155 6.02 -1.32 -6.97
C TYR A 155 5.77 0.03 -7.63
N ARG A 156 6.84 0.80 -7.84
CA ARG A 156 6.75 2.06 -8.57
C ARG A 156 6.54 1.80 -10.06
N VAL A 157 5.55 2.46 -10.65
CA VAL A 157 5.32 2.45 -12.08
C VAL A 157 5.65 3.82 -12.66
N LEU A 158 6.66 3.87 -13.52
CA LEU A 158 7.07 5.07 -14.24
C LEU A 158 6.51 5.01 -15.65
N VAL A 159 5.76 6.04 -16.04
CA VAL A 159 5.29 6.23 -17.42
C VAL A 159 6.40 6.96 -18.18
N ILE A 160 7.18 6.21 -18.97
CA ILE A 160 8.28 6.77 -19.75
C ILE A 160 7.75 7.57 -20.96
N ASN A 161 6.74 7.00 -21.63
CA ASN A 161 6.02 7.66 -22.72
C ASN A 161 4.63 7.01 -22.88
N SER A 162 3.87 7.41 -23.90
CA SER A 162 2.50 6.92 -24.14
C SER A 162 2.38 5.40 -24.31
N THR A 163 3.46 4.72 -24.65
CA THR A 163 3.47 3.28 -24.95
C THR A 163 4.45 2.47 -24.11
N THR A 164 5.21 3.12 -23.21
CA THR A 164 6.26 2.45 -22.45
C THR A 164 6.11 2.74 -20.95
N LEU A 165 6.02 1.68 -20.17
CA LEU A 165 6.09 1.72 -18.71
C LEU A 165 7.38 1.08 -18.23
N ASN A 166 7.90 1.56 -17.12
CA ASN A 166 8.96 0.89 -16.37
C ASN A 166 8.49 0.65 -14.94
N ILE A 167 8.70 -0.54 -14.43
CA ILE A 167 8.32 -0.96 -13.07
C ILE A 167 9.60 -1.23 -12.30
N THR A 168 9.75 -0.59 -11.16
CA THR A 168 10.95 -0.71 -10.31
C THR A 168 10.58 -0.83 -8.84
N ASN A 169 11.53 -1.27 -8.03
CA ASN A 169 11.45 -1.08 -6.59
C ASN A 169 11.36 0.43 -6.25
N PHE A 170 10.81 0.76 -5.08
CA PHE A 170 10.81 2.13 -4.54
C PHE A 170 12.22 2.58 -4.19
#